data_3f6906b77a8357bfd259ca164d2b83ba
#
_entry.id   3f6906b77a8357bfd259ca164d2b83ba
#
_cell.length_a   1.000
_cell.length_b   1.000
_cell.length_c   1.000
_cell.angle_alpha   90.00
_cell.angle_beta   90.00
_cell.angle_gamma   90.00
#
_symmetry.space_group_name_H-M   'P 1'
#
loop_
_entity.id
_entity.type
_entity.pdbx_description
1 polymer ?
#
loop_
_entity_poly.entity_id
_entity_poly.type
_entity_poly.pdbx_seq_one_letter_code
_entity_poly.pdbx_strand_id
1 'polypeptide(L)'
;MKTIYSTLALLVVIATSLHAQDTATHQSNAGIKGGYNLSAVSFDGDGETGQRHGFHIGVYGESFISESFSIQPELLYSQQGYEIKDANGTFTQKLDYINLPILLKAYPSKNFYLEAGPQIGLAISHKEEYNGLFSSSQEYDPNNFDWGMNFGGGFKTGSGITLGVRYHLGLGDLYDQGKAHNRVWQFSVGFDL
;
A
#
# COMPACT_ATOMS: atom_id res chain seq x y z
N MET A 1 7.75 -15.11 -18.50
CA MET A 1 8.83 -14.93 -17.53
C MET A 1 9.89 -13.90 -17.96
N LYS A 2 10.36 -13.87 -19.22
CA LYS A 2 11.37 -12.88 -19.67
C LYS A 2 10.90 -11.41 -19.62
N THR A 3 9.62 -11.15 -19.83
CA THR A 3 9.02 -9.80 -19.77
C THR A 3 8.93 -9.23 -18.35
N ILE A 4 8.76 -10.06 -17.32
CA ILE A 4 8.68 -9.66 -15.92
C ILE A 4 10.06 -9.19 -15.41
N TYR A 5 11.13 -9.85 -15.81
CA TYR A 5 12.48 -9.45 -15.43
C TYR A 5 12.92 -8.14 -16.11
N SER A 6 12.46 -7.87 -17.34
CA SER A 6 12.76 -6.60 -18.02
C SER A 6 12.00 -5.41 -17.42
N THR A 7 10.76 -5.60 -16.94
CA THR A 7 10.01 -4.54 -16.23
C THR A 7 10.59 -4.26 -14.85
N LEU A 8 11.01 -5.30 -14.12
CA LEU A 8 11.64 -5.13 -12.81
C LEU A 8 13.01 -4.43 -12.93
N ALA A 9 13.80 -4.77 -13.96
CA ALA A 9 15.06 -4.09 -14.25
C ALA A 9 14.87 -2.61 -14.63
N LEU A 10 13.80 -2.28 -15.35
CA LEU A 10 13.48 -0.89 -15.71
C LEU A 10 13.10 -0.06 -14.47
N LEU A 11 12.36 -0.63 -13.53
CA LEU A 11 12.01 0.02 -12.25
C LEU A 11 13.23 0.30 -11.37
N VAL A 12 14.20 -0.62 -11.33
CA VAL A 12 15.46 -0.44 -10.60
C VAL A 12 16.32 0.67 -11.24
N VAL A 13 16.35 0.76 -12.57
CA VAL A 13 17.08 1.82 -13.30
C VAL A 13 16.46 3.19 -13.05
N ILE A 14 15.14 3.31 -12.94
CA ILE A 14 14.47 4.58 -12.61
C ILE A 14 14.81 5.01 -11.17
N ALA A 15 14.89 4.09 -10.22
CA ALA A 15 15.26 4.39 -8.84
C ALA A 15 16.72 4.90 -8.71
N THR A 16 17.64 4.40 -9.54
CA THR A 16 19.05 4.84 -9.52
C THR A 16 19.27 6.17 -10.26
N SER A 17 18.40 6.55 -11.17
CA SER A 17 18.50 7.82 -11.91
C SER A 17 18.16 9.06 -11.07
N LEU A 18 17.48 8.88 -9.94
CA LEU A 18 17.15 9.97 -9.00
C LEU A 18 18.38 10.55 -8.26
N HIS A 19 19.51 9.84 -8.23
CA HIS A 19 20.75 10.33 -7.66
C HIS A 19 21.64 11.17 -8.62
N ALA A 20 21.26 11.32 -9.88
CA ALA A 20 22.13 11.91 -10.91
C ALA A 20 21.85 13.39 -11.20
N GLN A 21 20.96 14.07 -10.47
CA GLN A 21 20.69 15.50 -10.66
C GLN A 21 21.12 16.31 -9.44
N ASP A 22 22.42 16.38 -9.24
CA ASP A 22 23.05 17.20 -8.22
C ASP A 22 23.23 18.64 -8.74
N THR A 23 22.18 19.48 -8.60
CA THR A 23 22.32 20.95 -8.73
C THR A 23 21.21 21.74 -8.03
N ALA A 24 20.38 21.14 -7.19
CA ALA A 24 19.47 21.89 -6.32
C ALA A 24 19.61 21.35 -4.89
N THR A 25 19.74 22.25 -3.93
CA THR A 25 19.88 22.03 -2.48
C THR A 25 18.70 21.27 -1.84
N HIS A 26 18.09 20.30 -2.53
CA HIS A 26 16.99 19.51 -2.01
C HIS A 26 17.52 18.16 -1.53
N GLN A 27 17.36 17.91 -0.24
CA GLN A 27 17.72 16.64 0.40
C GLN A 27 16.83 15.53 -0.16
N SER A 28 17.46 14.44 -0.64
CA SER A 28 16.78 13.23 -1.06
C SER A 28 17.18 12.09 -0.14
N ASN A 29 16.21 11.32 0.32
CA ASN A 29 16.42 10.16 1.17
C ASN A 29 15.82 8.92 0.48
N ALA A 30 16.43 7.77 0.72
CA ALA A 30 15.85 6.48 0.39
C ALA A 30 15.72 5.67 1.66
N GLY A 31 14.75 4.76 1.71
CA GLY A 31 14.54 3.99 2.92
C GLY A 31 13.75 2.72 2.71
N ILE A 32 13.66 1.96 3.78
CA ILE A 32 12.80 0.79 3.88
C ILE A 32 11.67 1.07 4.85
N LYS A 33 10.51 0.49 4.60
CA LYS A 33 9.37 0.56 5.53
C LYS A 33 8.66 -0.77 5.63
N GLY A 34 8.04 -1.00 6.76
CA GLY A 34 7.17 -2.13 6.99
C GLY A 34 6.14 -1.80 8.04
N GLY A 35 5.13 -2.65 8.14
CA GLY A 35 4.08 -2.41 9.11
C GLY A 35 2.89 -3.33 8.99
N TYR A 36 1.85 -2.95 9.67
CA TYR A 36 0.63 -3.71 9.86
C TYR A 36 -0.52 -3.12 9.06
N ASN A 37 -1.33 -4.00 8.46
CA ASN A 37 -2.54 -3.64 7.72
C ASN A 37 -3.79 -4.13 8.44
N LEU A 38 -4.80 -3.26 8.49
CA LEU A 38 -6.19 -3.62 8.73
C LEU A 38 -6.95 -3.34 7.45
N SER A 39 -7.35 -4.38 6.73
CA SER A 39 -8.03 -4.26 5.45
C SER A 39 -9.46 -4.76 5.53
N ALA A 40 -10.35 -4.10 4.82
CA ALA A 40 -11.75 -4.45 4.64
C ALA A 40 -12.17 -4.14 3.21
N VAL A 41 -13.32 -4.61 2.81
CA VAL A 41 -13.96 -4.27 1.53
C VAL A 41 -15.31 -3.64 1.83
N SER A 42 -15.57 -2.51 1.19
CA SER A 42 -16.87 -1.84 1.22
C SER A 42 -17.65 -2.23 -0.03
N PHE A 43 -18.85 -2.78 0.17
CA PHE A 43 -19.81 -3.07 -0.91
C PHE A 43 -20.87 -1.96 -0.97
N ASP A 44 -21.26 -1.55 -2.17
CA ASP A 44 -22.32 -0.56 -2.35
C ASP A 44 -23.67 -1.13 -1.80
N GLY A 45 -24.14 -0.53 -0.70
CA GLY A 45 -25.46 -0.84 -0.10
C GLY A 45 -25.43 -1.73 1.15
N ASP A 46 -24.39 -2.55 1.38
CA ASP A 46 -24.36 -3.56 2.44
C ASP A 46 -23.35 -3.31 3.58
N GLY A 47 -22.70 -2.13 3.61
CA GLY A 47 -21.71 -1.80 4.65
C GLY A 47 -20.33 -2.38 4.38
N GLU A 48 -19.50 -2.38 5.42
CA GLU A 48 -18.12 -2.91 5.36
C GLU A 48 -18.07 -4.36 5.86
N THR A 49 -17.20 -5.16 5.23
CA THR A 49 -16.89 -6.53 5.69
C THR A 49 -16.10 -6.52 6.99
N GLY A 50 -15.91 -7.69 7.60
CA GLY A 50 -14.96 -7.88 8.69
C GLY A 50 -13.52 -7.55 8.23
N GLN A 51 -12.74 -7.03 9.18
CA GLN A 51 -11.36 -6.63 8.92
C GLN A 51 -10.43 -7.84 8.87
N ARG A 52 -9.61 -7.89 7.84
CA ARG A 52 -8.49 -8.84 7.76
C ARG A 52 -7.20 -8.18 8.24
N HIS A 53 -6.44 -8.91 9.02
CA HIS A 53 -5.12 -8.56 9.49
C HIS A 53 -4.05 -9.00 8.48
N GLY A 54 -3.11 -8.10 8.18
CA GLY A 54 -2.01 -8.36 7.25
C GLY A 54 -0.79 -7.51 7.58
N PHE A 55 0.21 -7.56 6.71
CA PHE A 55 1.40 -6.71 6.81
C PHE A 55 1.75 -6.11 5.45
N HIS A 56 2.60 -5.09 5.48
CA HIS A 56 3.25 -4.55 4.30
C HIS A 56 4.74 -4.36 4.54
N ILE A 57 5.51 -4.46 3.48
CA ILE A 57 6.96 -4.20 3.49
C ILE A 57 7.38 -3.67 2.12
N GLY A 58 8.34 -2.77 2.10
CA GLY A 58 8.89 -2.26 0.85
C GLY A 58 9.88 -1.15 1.02
N VAL A 59 10.09 -0.43 -0.07
CA VAL A 59 11.08 0.65 -0.18
C VAL A 59 10.40 1.96 -0.56
N TYR A 60 11.03 3.06 -0.23
CA TYR A 60 10.60 4.39 -0.64
C TYR A 60 11.80 5.27 -1.00
N GLY A 61 11.54 6.25 -1.84
CA GLY A 61 12.43 7.39 -2.04
C GLY A 61 11.67 8.67 -1.66
N GLU A 62 12.29 9.57 -0.94
CA GLU A 62 11.72 10.86 -0.59
C GLU A 62 12.58 11.96 -1.17
N SER A 63 12.00 12.88 -1.94
CA SER A 63 12.69 14.04 -2.51
C SER A 63 11.97 15.32 -2.10
N PHE A 64 12.69 16.20 -1.41
CA PHE A 64 12.15 17.49 -0.99
C PHE A 64 12.12 18.46 -2.19
N ILE A 65 10.95 19.02 -2.47
CA ILE A 65 10.73 20.05 -3.50
C ILE A 65 10.73 21.45 -2.90
N SER A 66 10.64 21.55 -1.57
CA SER A 66 10.82 22.75 -0.78
C SER A 66 11.15 22.37 0.67
N GLU A 67 11.40 23.35 1.54
CA GLU A 67 11.65 23.10 2.98
C GLU A 67 10.50 22.38 3.70
N SER A 68 9.27 22.50 3.20
CA SER A 68 8.05 21.97 3.81
C SER A 68 7.31 20.95 2.98
N PHE A 69 7.76 20.64 1.77
CA PHE A 69 7.09 19.69 0.88
C PHE A 69 8.05 18.70 0.26
N SER A 70 7.65 17.44 0.21
CA SER A 70 8.39 16.37 -0.49
C SER A 70 7.44 15.49 -1.31
N ILE A 71 8.01 14.79 -2.30
CA ILE A 71 7.34 13.74 -3.05
C ILE A 71 7.98 12.42 -2.65
N GLN A 72 7.15 11.42 -2.33
CA GLN A 72 7.59 10.09 -1.90
C GLN A 72 6.92 9.00 -2.73
N PRO A 73 7.58 8.51 -3.80
CA PRO A 73 7.23 7.24 -4.42
C PRO A 73 7.62 6.06 -3.52
N GLU A 74 6.78 5.02 -3.54
CA GLU A 74 7.02 3.79 -2.78
C GLU A 74 6.78 2.57 -3.67
N LEU A 75 7.40 1.46 -3.33
CA LEU A 75 7.11 0.12 -3.86
C LEU A 75 6.89 -0.81 -2.68
N LEU A 76 5.66 -1.31 -2.53
CA LEU A 76 5.25 -2.09 -1.36
C LEU A 76 4.66 -3.43 -1.78
N TYR A 77 5.10 -4.52 -1.15
CA TYR A 77 4.31 -5.72 -1.01
C TYR A 77 3.31 -5.51 0.13
N SER A 78 2.04 -5.84 -0.08
CA SER A 78 0.96 -5.56 0.87
C SER A 78 -0.07 -6.68 0.89
N GLN A 79 -0.28 -7.27 2.04
CA GLN A 79 -1.35 -8.23 2.29
C GLN A 79 -2.63 -7.49 2.65
N GLN A 80 -3.69 -7.76 1.89
CA GLN A 80 -5.01 -7.15 2.01
C GLN A 80 -6.10 -8.22 1.89
N GLY A 81 -7.36 -7.82 1.90
CA GLY A 81 -8.52 -8.67 1.79
C GLY A 81 -9.53 -8.42 2.89
N TYR A 82 -10.41 -9.39 3.12
CA TYR A 82 -11.49 -9.25 4.10
C TYR A 82 -11.90 -10.58 4.71
N GLU A 83 -12.68 -10.49 5.79
CA GLU A 83 -13.30 -11.64 6.46
C GLU A 83 -14.81 -11.46 6.51
N ILE A 84 -15.54 -12.57 6.30
CA ILE A 84 -16.98 -12.64 6.55
C ILE A 84 -17.19 -13.76 7.56
N LYS A 85 -17.80 -13.44 8.70
CA LYS A 85 -18.12 -14.40 9.75
C LYS A 85 -19.62 -14.66 9.75
N ASP A 86 -19.99 -15.93 9.64
CA ASP A 86 -21.36 -16.38 9.79
C ASP A 86 -21.48 -17.46 10.91
N ALA A 87 -22.69 -17.94 11.16
CA ALA A 87 -22.92 -18.94 12.19
C ALA A 87 -22.25 -20.30 11.89
N ASN A 88 -21.84 -20.56 10.66
CA ASN A 88 -21.31 -21.84 10.19
C ASN A 88 -19.79 -21.83 9.98
N GLY A 89 -19.17 -20.64 9.98
CA GLY A 89 -17.72 -20.52 9.80
C GLY A 89 -17.24 -19.11 9.46
N THR A 90 -15.96 -19.03 9.11
CA THR A 90 -15.33 -17.80 8.66
C THR A 90 -14.84 -17.99 7.22
N PHE A 91 -15.30 -17.12 6.34
CA PHE A 91 -14.78 -16.97 4.99
C PHE A 91 -13.72 -15.85 5.02
N THR A 92 -12.51 -16.15 4.54
CA THR A 92 -11.40 -15.20 4.46
C THR A 92 -10.93 -15.13 3.03
N GLN A 93 -10.99 -13.93 2.44
CA GLN A 93 -10.35 -13.64 1.16
C GLN A 93 -9.00 -13.00 1.41
N LYS A 94 -7.95 -13.62 0.86
CA LYS A 94 -6.56 -13.17 0.96
C LYS A 94 -6.13 -12.62 -0.40
N LEU A 95 -5.72 -11.35 -0.42
CA LEU A 95 -5.25 -10.64 -1.60
C LEU A 95 -3.88 -10.06 -1.29
N ASP A 96 -2.88 -10.47 -2.07
CA ASP A 96 -1.54 -9.93 -1.96
C ASP A 96 -1.25 -9.02 -3.15
N TYR A 97 -0.83 -7.78 -2.86
CA TYR A 97 -0.61 -6.73 -3.86
C TYR A 97 0.85 -6.29 -3.91
N ILE A 98 1.27 -5.91 -5.11
CA ILE A 98 2.38 -4.96 -5.29
C ILE A 98 1.76 -3.58 -5.51
N ASN A 99 2.00 -2.67 -4.58
CA ASN A 99 1.47 -1.31 -4.59
C ASN A 99 2.54 -0.29 -4.93
N LEU A 100 2.15 0.71 -5.70
CA LEU A 100 2.95 1.86 -6.13
C LEU A 100 2.23 3.16 -5.74
N PRO A 101 2.32 3.60 -4.49
CA PRO A 101 1.87 4.93 -4.09
C PRO A 101 2.87 6.01 -4.52
N ILE A 102 2.34 7.18 -4.90
CA ILE A 102 3.11 8.42 -5.10
C ILE A 102 2.49 9.46 -4.19
N LEU A 103 3.22 9.85 -3.15
CA LEU A 103 2.70 10.69 -2.07
C LEU A 103 3.31 12.09 -2.12
N LEU A 104 2.48 13.10 -1.99
CA LEU A 104 2.89 14.43 -1.60
C LEU A 104 2.87 14.48 -0.07
N LYS A 105 3.98 14.86 0.54
CA LYS A 105 4.10 15.08 1.98
C LYS A 105 4.25 16.57 2.27
N ALA A 106 3.54 17.03 3.28
CA ALA A 106 3.67 18.37 3.83
C ALA A 106 4.18 18.27 5.27
N TYR A 107 5.21 19.05 5.59
CA TYR A 107 5.85 19.11 6.90
C TYR A 107 5.48 20.42 7.63
N PRO A 108 4.35 20.45 8.40
CA PRO A 108 4.00 21.63 9.22
C PRO A 108 5.02 21.90 10.33
N SER A 109 5.79 20.90 10.71
CA SER A 109 6.93 21.01 11.61
C SER A 109 8.05 20.08 11.19
N LYS A 110 9.26 20.23 11.76
CA LYS A 110 10.44 19.41 11.39
C LYS A 110 10.24 17.90 11.52
N ASN A 111 9.33 17.49 12.39
CA ASN A 111 9.16 16.07 12.72
C ASN A 111 7.80 15.49 12.33
N PHE A 112 6.80 16.33 12.18
CA PHE A 112 5.45 15.90 11.84
C PHE A 112 5.17 16.11 10.35
N TYR A 113 4.56 15.13 9.71
CA TYR A 113 4.14 15.24 8.31
C TYR A 113 2.69 14.79 8.12
N LEU A 114 2.06 15.36 7.12
CA LEU A 114 0.83 14.88 6.50
C LEU A 114 1.16 14.37 5.10
N GLU A 115 0.44 13.35 4.63
CA GLU A 115 0.65 12.80 3.31
C GLU A 115 -0.67 12.54 2.59
N ALA A 116 -0.67 12.75 1.28
CA ALA A 116 -1.76 12.37 0.41
C ALA A 116 -1.24 12.05 -0.98
N GLY A 117 -1.91 11.13 -1.70
CA GLY A 117 -1.53 10.83 -3.07
C GLY A 117 -2.18 9.58 -3.64
N PRO A 118 -2.10 9.43 -4.98
CA PRO A 118 -2.63 8.27 -5.68
C PRO A 118 -1.81 7.01 -5.40
N GLN A 119 -2.45 5.87 -5.55
CA GLN A 119 -1.84 4.55 -5.51
C GLN A 119 -2.43 3.71 -6.63
N ILE A 120 -1.57 2.94 -7.28
CA ILE A 120 -1.97 1.81 -8.12
C ILE A 120 -1.47 0.52 -7.47
N GLY A 121 -2.23 -0.56 -7.61
CA GLY A 121 -1.94 -1.87 -7.07
C GLY A 121 -2.15 -2.96 -8.11
N LEU A 122 -1.25 -3.93 -8.11
CA LEU A 122 -1.38 -5.16 -8.91
C LEU A 122 -1.49 -6.34 -7.95
N ALA A 123 -2.60 -7.04 -8.00
CA ALA A 123 -2.79 -8.27 -7.25
C ALA A 123 -1.92 -9.38 -7.85
N ILE A 124 -1.13 -10.03 -7.01
CA ILE A 124 -0.18 -11.08 -7.39
C ILE A 124 -0.55 -12.45 -6.82
N SER A 125 -1.47 -12.49 -5.86
CA SER A 125 -1.97 -13.72 -5.26
C SER A 125 -3.40 -13.52 -4.76
N HIS A 126 -4.25 -14.49 -5.03
CA HIS A 126 -5.65 -14.54 -4.60
C HIS A 126 -5.92 -15.91 -4.01
N LYS A 127 -6.33 -15.95 -2.76
CA LYS A 127 -6.70 -17.18 -2.07
C LYS A 127 -7.96 -16.97 -1.27
N GLU A 128 -8.88 -17.91 -1.41
CA GLU A 128 -10.09 -18.00 -0.60
C GLU A 128 -9.95 -19.15 0.37
N GLU A 129 -10.16 -18.89 1.64
CA GLU A 129 -10.15 -19.90 2.70
C GLU A 129 -11.50 -19.90 3.40
N TYR A 130 -12.13 -21.06 3.45
CA TYR A 130 -13.32 -21.29 4.26
C TYR A 130 -12.93 -22.18 5.43
N ASN A 131 -13.06 -21.66 6.64
CA ASN A 131 -12.85 -22.38 7.89
C ASN A 131 -14.21 -22.67 8.54
N GLY A 132 -14.74 -23.87 8.29
CA GLY A 132 -16.00 -24.38 8.84
C GLY A 132 -15.91 -25.89 9.07
N LEU A 133 -17.06 -26.56 9.15
CA LEU A 133 -17.14 -28.03 9.29
C LEU A 133 -16.43 -28.78 8.14
N PHE A 134 -16.27 -28.14 6.98
CA PHE A 134 -15.48 -28.63 5.84
C PHE A 134 -14.60 -27.47 5.35
N SER A 135 -13.29 -27.59 5.55
CA SER A 135 -12.34 -26.58 5.05
C SER A 135 -12.11 -26.76 3.54
N SER A 136 -12.23 -25.69 2.76
CA SER A 136 -11.88 -25.66 1.34
C SER A 136 -11.02 -24.43 1.05
N SER A 137 -10.09 -24.57 0.10
CA SER A 137 -9.30 -23.48 -0.43
C SER A 137 -9.41 -23.51 -1.96
N GLN A 138 -9.77 -22.40 -2.56
CA GLN A 138 -9.83 -22.22 -4.01
C GLN A 138 -9.03 -21.00 -4.41
N GLU A 139 -8.44 -21.06 -5.60
CA GLU A 139 -7.79 -19.92 -6.25
C GLU A 139 -8.81 -19.31 -7.21
N TYR A 140 -9.14 -18.04 -7.01
CA TYR A 140 -10.09 -17.29 -7.83
C TYR A 140 -9.35 -16.16 -8.53
N ASP A 141 -9.77 -15.78 -9.72
CA ASP A 141 -9.12 -14.75 -10.55
C ASP A 141 -9.98 -13.47 -10.58
N PRO A 142 -9.88 -12.59 -9.57
CA PRO A 142 -10.54 -11.28 -9.58
C PRO A 142 -9.78 -10.29 -10.45
N ASN A 143 -10.30 -9.08 -10.55
CA ASN A 143 -9.62 -8.00 -11.26
C ASN A 143 -8.23 -7.73 -10.64
N ASN A 144 -7.17 -7.91 -11.42
CA ASN A 144 -5.79 -7.83 -10.93
C ASN A 144 -5.31 -6.40 -10.66
N PHE A 145 -6.10 -5.39 -11.01
CA PHE A 145 -5.71 -3.99 -10.92
C PHE A 145 -6.61 -3.26 -9.93
N ASP A 146 -5.96 -2.60 -8.95
CA ASP A 146 -6.60 -1.71 -7.99
C ASP A 146 -5.99 -0.31 -8.11
N TRP A 147 -6.78 0.71 -7.85
CA TRP A 147 -6.31 2.09 -7.77
C TRP A 147 -7.12 2.87 -6.74
N GLY A 148 -6.50 3.89 -6.19
CA GLY A 148 -7.15 4.68 -5.15
C GLY A 148 -6.30 5.85 -4.66
N MET A 149 -6.75 6.42 -3.55
CA MET A 149 -6.10 7.55 -2.88
C MET A 149 -5.66 7.15 -1.48
N ASN A 150 -4.50 7.64 -1.10
CA ASN A 150 -3.95 7.54 0.25
C ASN A 150 -4.06 8.88 0.97
N PHE A 151 -4.35 8.81 2.26
CA PHE A 151 -4.33 9.94 3.19
C PHE A 151 -3.71 9.47 4.50
N GLY A 152 -2.80 10.26 5.04
CA GLY A 152 -2.12 9.84 6.24
C GLY A 152 -1.28 10.95 6.86
N GLY A 153 -0.48 10.52 7.80
CA GLY A 153 0.50 11.38 8.46
C GLY A 153 1.32 10.59 9.45
N GLY A 154 2.30 11.26 10.02
CA GLY A 154 3.19 10.58 10.93
C GLY A 154 4.26 11.49 11.50
N PHE A 155 5.20 10.84 12.13
CA PHE A 155 6.32 11.49 12.80
C PHE A 155 7.64 10.93 12.26
N LYS A 156 8.57 11.83 11.89
CA LYS A 156 9.91 11.49 11.41
C LYS A 156 10.93 12.10 12.35
N THR A 157 11.83 11.26 12.86
CA THR A 157 12.94 11.71 13.70
C THR A 157 14.09 12.24 12.85
N GLY A 158 14.97 13.06 13.45
CA GLY A 158 16.20 13.49 12.78
C GLY A 158 17.20 12.37 12.49
N SER A 159 17.00 11.19 13.10
CA SER A 159 17.79 9.96 12.82
C SER A 159 17.21 9.10 11.69
N GLY A 160 16.18 9.57 10.97
CA GLY A 160 15.61 8.86 9.83
C GLY A 160 14.57 7.78 10.20
N ILE A 161 14.16 7.68 11.48
CA ILE A 161 13.08 6.78 11.87
C ILE A 161 11.75 7.46 11.62
N THR A 162 10.83 6.78 10.95
CA THR A 162 9.48 7.28 10.64
C THR A 162 8.43 6.37 11.26
N LEU A 163 7.43 6.95 11.91
CA LEU A 163 6.21 6.29 12.36
C LEU A 163 5.03 6.92 11.62
N GLY A 164 4.21 6.10 10.97
CA GLY A 164 3.11 6.60 10.13
C GLY A 164 1.82 5.84 10.30
N VAL A 165 0.73 6.55 10.09
CA VAL A 165 -0.63 6.00 9.94
C VAL A 165 -1.18 6.49 8.62
N ARG A 166 -1.71 5.58 7.80
CA ARG A 166 -2.24 5.86 6.48
C ARG A 166 -3.57 5.14 6.29
N TYR A 167 -4.47 5.79 5.61
CA TYR A 167 -5.70 5.20 5.11
C TYR A 167 -5.69 5.17 3.59
N HIS A 168 -5.86 3.98 3.02
CA HIS A 168 -6.06 3.78 1.59
C HIS A 168 -7.55 3.67 1.28
N LEU A 169 -8.01 4.53 0.38
CA LEU A 169 -9.34 4.57 -0.17
C LEU A 169 -9.29 4.02 -1.60
N GLY A 170 -9.57 2.73 -1.78
CA GLY A 170 -9.70 2.11 -3.09
C GLY A 170 -10.88 2.70 -3.85
N LEU A 171 -10.67 3.00 -5.12
CA LEU A 171 -11.65 3.55 -6.06
C LEU A 171 -11.88 2.60 -7.25
N GLY A 172 -10.96 1.63 -7.45
CA GLY A 172 -11.12 0.55 -8.41
C GLY A 172 -12.12 -0.49 -7.95
N ASP A 173 -12.86 -1.08 -8.89
CA ASP A 173 -13.77 -2.19 -8.62
C ASP A 173 -12.97 -3.50 -8.54
N LEU A 174 -13.09 -4.23 -7.43
CA LEU A 174 -12.45 -5.54 -7.22
C LEU A 174 -13.08 -6.65 -8.07
N TYR A 175 -14.31 -6.46 -8.52
CA TYR A 175 -15.10 -7.45 -9.28
C TYR A 175 -15.75 -6.81 -10.50
N ASP A 176 -15.81 -7.55 -11.60
CA ASP A 176 -16.48 -7.10 -12.84
C ASP A 176 -18.00 -6.92 -12.69
N GLN A 177 -18.60 -7.55 -11.68
CA GLN A 177 -20.02 -7.49 -11.38
C GLN A 177 -20.25 -7.08 -9.92
N GLY A 178 -20.22 -5.79 -9.67
CA GLY A 178 -20.50 -5.22 -8.35
C GLY A 178 -19.43 -4.26 -7.88
N LYS A 179 -19.87 -3.17 -7.26
CA LYS A 179 -18.96 -2.16 -6.71
C LYS A 179 -18.44 -2.62 -5.35
N ALA A 180 -17.20 -3.08 -5.34
CA ALA A 180 -16.49 -3.49 -4.14
C ALA A 180 -15.13 -2.77 -4.09
N HIS A 181 -14.88 -2.01 -3.04
CA HIS A 181 -13.71 -1.14 -2.94
C HIS A 181 -12.86 -1.49 -1.72
N ASN A 182 -11.54 -1.54 -1.91
CA ASN A 182 -10.58 -1.74 -0.83
C ASN A 182 -10.58 -0.57 0.16
N ARG A 183 -10.50 -0.90 1.44
CA ARG A 183 -10.34 0.02 2.56
C ARG A 183 -9.24 -0.51 3.46
N VAL A 184 -8.09 0.21 3.54
CA VAL A 184 -6.94 -0.30 4.28
C VAL A 184 -6.37 0.76 5.21
N TRP A 185 -6.34 0.46 6.50
CA TRP A 185 -5.53 1.18 7.47
C TRP A 185 -4.14 0.56 7.52
N GLN A 186 -3.11 1.39 7.41
CA GLN A 186 -1.71 0.97 7.47
C GLN A 186 -1.01 1.70 8.63
N PHE A 187 -0.35 0.92 9.49
CA PHE A 187 0.51 1.40 10.57
C PHE A 187 1.94 1.03 10.22
N SER A 188 2.82 2.01 10.05
CA SER A 188 4.14 1.80 9.44
C SER A 188 5.27 2.29 10.34
N VAL A 189 6.38 1.58 10.26
CA VAL A 189 7.71 2.03 10.72
C VAL A 189 8.61 2.07 9.50
N GLY A 190 9.34 3.17 9.31
CA GLY A 190 10.30 3.35 8.24
C GLY A 190 11.67 3.76 8.75
N PHE A 191 12.70 3.49 7.94
CA PHE A 191 14.08 3.82 8.22
C PHE A 191 14.73 4.38 6.96
N ASP A 192 15.29 5.60 7.05
CA ASP A 192 16.15 6.16 6.01
C ASP A 192 17.50 5.41 6.00
N LEU A 193 18.06 5.19 4.82
CA LEU A 193 19.33 4.48 4.58
C LEU A 193 20.47 5.45 4.31
#